data_2e08fd755ab8ac0529e71fdc257fce03
#
_entry.id   2e08fd755ab8ac0529e71fdc257fce03
#
_cell.length_a   1.000
_cell.length_b   1.000
_cell.length_c   1.000
_cell.angle_alpha   90.00
_cell.angle_beta   90.00
_cell.angle_gamma   90.00
#
_symmetry.space_group_name_H-M   'P 1'
#
loop_
_entity.id
_entity.type
_entity.pdbx_description
1 polymer ?
#
loop_
_entity_poly.entity_id
_entity_poly.type
_entity_poly.pdbx_seq_one_letter_code
_entity_poly.pdbx_strand_id
1 'polypeptide(L)'
;MALLIHGDWLVWKLYIYFTPELWTFVNIQLLLNQLLLNLLILPALALLMLLCWILQGSKRAEVILPYVSVMAFGLSMSRDAYLSGVMCPATSMTFMVSMIVGLFLFRRSVIYSAALVTVGIFTWIMWLTLRSELPYAPLFIPLIPVDPTESSIFWTASMLWFILPVFIGGLVLLELLLSQWRQREKKVEVLSQVDPLTTLYNRRTIYDFLEILLAKRYTDHRLHALILLDLDYFKQINDSHGHTIGDKALVATANVLKRIIRSEDIVGRFGGEEFIIVVANTSYQQTQQIAERCRNELAKLKVQGDHGEDVTVTASFGITHFDCNITSLDTVLKQADEALYHAKNLGRNQVVHYQDYLKQTGQT
;
A
#
# COMPACT_ATOMS: atom_id res chain seq x y z
N MET A 1 -2.49 23.59 3.77
CA MET A 1 -1.41 23.96 2.85
C MET A 1 -1.46 25.44 2.46
N ALA A 2 -2.56 25.97 1.89
CA ALA A 2 -2.68 27.40 1.53
C ALA A 2 -2.37 28.34 2.71
N LEU A 3 -2.98 28.10 3.88
CA LEU A 3 -2.72 28.90 5.08
C LEU A 3 -1.25 28.85 5.53
N LEU A 4 -0.59 27.70 5.41
CA LEU A 4 0.83 27.56 5.78
C LEU A 4 1.71 28.35 4.83
N ILE A 5 1.48 28.27 3.51
CA ILE A 5 2.25 29.00 2.51
C ILE A 5 2.07 30.51 2.68
N HIS A 6 0.83 31.00 2.80
CA HIS A 6 0.58 32.42 3.01
C HIS A 6 1.03 32.91 4.39
N GLY A 7 1.01 32.04 5.41
CA GLY A 7 1.59 32.34 6.73
C GLY A 7 3.10 32.51 6.68
N ASP A 8 3.80 31.64 5.97
CA ASP A 8 5.24 31.72 5.74
C ASP A 8 5.61 33.02 4.97
N TRP A 9 4.87 33.34 3.93
CA TRP A 9 5.00 34.62 3.22
C TRP A 9 4.76 35.83 4.11
N LEU A 10 3.79 35.76 5.03
CA LEU A 10 3.53 36.84 5.98
C LEU A 10 4.71 37.02 6.93
N VAL A 11 5.27 35.93 7.48
CA VAL A 11 6.42 35.99 8.36
C VAL A 11 7.62 36.62 7.68
N TRP A 12 7.93 36.22 6.42
CA TRP A 12 8.99 36.80 5.62
C TRP A 12 8.77 38.32 5.40
N LYS A 13 7.54 38.73 5.00
CA LYS A 13 7.22 40.16 4.78
C LYS A 13 7.34 40.98 6.07
N LEU A 14 6.90 40.44 7.21
CA LEU A 14 7.08 41.08 8.53
C LEU A 14 8.54 41.21 8.91
N TYR A 15 9.34 40.17 8.68
CA TYR A 15 10.78 40.21 8.92
C TYR A 15 11.44 41.35 8.12
N ILE A 16 11.16 41.46 6.82
CA ILE A 16 11.69 42.54 6.00
C ILE A 16 11.20 43.93 6.48
N TYR A 17 9.90 44.04 6.85
CA TYR A 17 9.34 45.29 7.35
C TYR A 17 10.03 45.80 8.62
N PHE A 18 10.37 44.89 9.55
CA PHE A 18 11.05 45.22 10.80
C PHE A 18 12.57 45.35 10.66
N THR A 19 13.13 45.13 9.47
CA THR A 19 14.58 45.21 9.22
C THR A 19 14.86 46.29 8.15
N PRO A 20 14.96 47.56 8.51
CA PRO A 20 15.09 48.67 7.53
C PRO A 20 16.30 48.56 6.61
N GLU A 21 17.34 47.86 7.02
CA GLU A 21 18.56 47.59 6.24
C GLU A 21 18.23 46.81 4.94
N LEU A 22 17.18 45.99 4.95
CA LEU A 22 16.75 45.22 3.81
C LEU A 22 15.81 45.94 2.85
N TRP A 23 15.39 47.17 3.17
CA TRP A 23 14.49 47.94 2.31
C TRP A 23 15.14 48.38 1.00
N THR A 24 16.46 48.36 0.93
CA THR A 24 17.20 48.62 -0.31
C THR A 24 16.98 47.57 -1.39
N PHE A 25 16.56 46.35 -1.00
CA PHE A 25 16.35 45.20 -1.88
C PHE A 25 14.89 44.99 -2.28
N VAL A 26 13.94 45.70 -1.62
CA VAL A 26 12.51 45.41 -1.76
C VAL A 26 11.72 46.74 -1.95
N ASN A 27 10.72 46.67 -2.81
CA ASN A 27 9.75 47.74 -2.94
C ASN A 27 8.86 47.83 -1.69
N ILE A 28 9.25 48.68 -0.73
CA ILE A 28 8.61 48.78 0.59
C ILE A 28 7.14 49.17 0.49
N GLN A 29 6.76 50.04 -0.45
CA GLN A 29 5.38 50.49 -0.64
C GLN A 29 4.50 49.32 -1.14
N LEU A 30 5.04 48.51 -2.03
CA LEU A 30 4.36 47.33 -2.53
C LEU A 30 4.28 46.23 -1.43
N LEU A 31 5.34 46.10 -0.63
CA LEU A 31 5.37 45.17 0.52
C LEU A 31 4.30 45.52 1.56
N LEU A 32 4.13 46.79 1.90
CA LEU A 32 3.09 47.28 2.82
C LEU A 32 1.68 46.95 2.29
N ASN A 33 1.43 47.22 1.02
CA ASN A 33 0.15 46.88 0.38
C ASN A 33 -0.12 45.37 0.45
N GLN A 34 0.91 44.54 0.31
CA GLN A 34 0.78 43.09 0.43
C GLN A 34 0.58 42.61 1.86
N LEU A 35 1.16 43.28 2.86
CA LEU A 35 0.87 43.03 4.28
C LEU A 35 -0.61 43.31 4.59
N LEU A 36 -1.14 44.42 4.16
CA LEU A 36 -2.57 44.76 4.33
C LEU A 36 -3.47 43.74 3.64
N LEU A 37 -3.12 43.29 2.44
CA LEU A 37 -3.91 42.31 1.70
C LEU A 37 -3.86 40.92 2.40
N ASN A 38 -2.75 40.54 3.01
CA ASN A 38 -2.65 39.28 3.78
C ASN A 38 -3.58 39.30 5.00
N LEU A 39 -3.86 40.45 5.61
CA LEU A 39 -4.87 40.59 6.68
C LEU A 39 -6.30 40.21 6.23
N LEU A 40 -6.57 40.28 4.92
CA LEU A 40 -7.85 39.84 4.34
C LEU A 40 -7.82 38.40 3.86
N ILE A 41 -6.73 37.97 3.23
CA ILE A 41 -6.60 36.65 2.62
C ILE A 41 -6.54 35.54 3.68
N LEU A 42 -5.77 35.71 4.73
CA LEU A 42 -5.64 34.68 5.77
C LEU A 42 -6.95 34.37 6.49
N PRO A 43 -7.75 35.39 6.94
CA PRO A 43 -9.08 35.13 7.48
C PRO A 43 -10.04 34.49 6.47
N ALA A 44 -9.98 34.93 5.19
CA ALA A 44 -10.83 34.37 4.13
C ALA A 44 -10.53 32.88 3.90
N LEU A 45 -9.26 32.48 3.87
CA LEU A 45 -8.86 31.08 3.78
C LEU A 45 -9.26 30.28 5.02
N ALA A 46 -9.13 30.87 6.22
CA ALA A 46 -9.57 30.25 7.46
C ALA A 46 -11.09 30.06 7.48
N LEU A 47 -11.85 31.04 7.03
CA LEU A 47 -13.30 30.95 6.88
C LEU A 47 -13.69 29.86 5.86
N LEU A 48 -13.01 29.79 4.73
CA LEU A 48 -13.23 28.73 3.73
C LEU A 48 -12.98 27.33 4.33
N MET A 49 -11.92 27.19 5.12
CA MET A 49 -11.63 25.93 5.83
C MET A 49 -12.74 25.58 6.84
N LEU A 50 -13.23 26.57 7.58
CA LEU A 50 -14.35 26.41 8.53
C LEU A 50 -15.63 26.02 7.78
N LEU A 51 -15.94 26.63 6.66
CA LEU A 51 -17.09 26.28 5.82
C LEU A 51 -16.98 24.85 5.28
N CYS A 52 -15.80 24.42 4.86
CA CYS A 52 -15.56 23.03 4.46
C CYS A 52 -15.85 22.05 5.62
N TRP A 53 -15.48 22.41 6.83
CA TRP A 53 -15.74 21.58 8.02
C TRP A 53 -17.22 21.54 8.41
N ILE A 54 -17.91 22.69 8.39
CA ILE A 54 -19.35 22.78 8.75
C ILE A 54 -20.23 22.07 7.72
N LEU A 55 -19.89 22.18 6.43
CA LEU A 55 -20.69 21.64 5.32
C LEU A 55 -20.29 20.21 4.92
N GLN A 56 -19.42 19.56 5.69
CA GLN A 56 -19.08 18.14 5.46
C GLN A 56 -20.35 17.28 5.61
N GLY A 57 -20.61 16.41 4.63
CA GLY A 57 -21.83 15.59 4.54
C GLY A 57 -22.91 16.14 3.63
N SER A 58 -22.77 17.38 3.14
CA SER A 58 -23.65 17.92 2.08
C SER A 58 -23.12 17.47 0.70
N LYS A 59 -23.91 16.69 -0.06
CA LYS A 59 -23.53 16.20 -1.41
C LYS A 59 -23.16 17.33 -2.38
N ARG A 60 -23.79 18.50 -2.28
CA ARG A 60 -23.46 19.67 -3.11
C ARG A 60 -22.14 20.31 -2.70
N ALA A 61 -21.92 20.43 -1.40
CA ALA A 61 -20.69 21.01 -0.86
C ALA A 61 -19.46 20.14 -1.19
N GLU A 62 -19.57 18.83 -1.09
CA GLU A 62 -18.51 17.87 -1.46
C GLU A 62 -18.06 17.98 -2.93
N VAL A 63 -18.93 18.46 -3.81
CA VAL A 63 -18.57 18.70 -5.22
C VAL A 63 -18.01 20.10 -5.44
N ILE A 64 -18.62 21.14 -4.86
CA ILE A 64 -18.32 22.54 -5.17
C ILE A 64 -17.11 23.07 -4.38
N LEU A 65 -17.02 22.77 -3.08
CA LEU A 65 -15.98 23.32 -2.21
C LEU A 65 -14.55 22.99 -2.65
N PRO A 66 -14.25 21.76 -3.12
CA PRO A 66 -12.92 21.46 -3.68
C PRO A 66 -12.52 22.36 -4.83
N TYR A 67 -13.44 22.65 -5.78
CA TYR A 67 -13.16 23.55 -6.89
C TYR A 67 -12.90 24.98 -6.41
N VAL A 68 -13.73 25.49 -5.51
CA VAL A 68 -13.56 26.83 -4.94
C VAL A 68 -12.23 26.94 -4.19
N SER A 69 -11.91 25.98 -3.36
CA SER A 69 -10.70 25.99 -2.53
C SER A 69 -9.42 25.91 -3.37
N VAL A 70 -9.37 24.99 -4.34
CA VAL A 70 -8.19 24.79 -5.18
C VAL A 70 -8.02 25.97 -6.15
N MET A 71 -9.13 26.51 -6.69
CA MET A 71 -9.10 27.69 -7.55
C MET A 71 -8.64 28.94 -6.80
N ALA A 72 -9.18 29.18 -5.60
CA ALA A 72 -8.75 30.31 -4.75
C ALA A 72 -7.26 30.21 -4.42
N PHE A 73 -6.76 29.02 -4.13
CA PHE A 73 -5.34 28.79 -3.93
C PHE A 73 -4.52 29.06 -5.19
N GLY A 74 -4.93 28.56 -6.36
CA GLY A 74 -4.25 28.80 -7.64
C GLY A 74 -4.18 30.29 -8.00
N LEU A 75 -5.26 31.03 -7.78
CA LEU A 75 -5.29 32.48 -8.02
C LEU A 75 -4.36 33.26 -7.07
N SER A 76 -4.35 32.88 -5.77
CA SER A 76 -3.44 33.49 -4.80
C SER A 76 -1.97 33.18 -5.11
N MET A 77 -1.66 31.97 -5.55
CA MET A 77 -0.34 31.57 -6.03
C MET A 77 0.07 32.37 -7.29
N SER A 78 -0.85 32.62 -8.20
CA SER A 78 -0.57 33.40 -9.42
C SER A 78 -0.18 34.83 -9.09
N ARG A 79 -0.82 35.45 -8.09
CA ARG A 79 -0.44 36.77 -7.57
C ARG A 79 0.96 36.75 -6.97
N ASP A 80 1.24 35.81 -6.09
CA ASP A 80 2.55 35.69 -5.43
C ASP A 80 3.67 35.39 -6.43
N ALA A 81 3.35 34.60 -7.47
CA ALA A 81 4.23 34.34 -8.61
C ALA A 81 4.57 35.62 -9.39
N TYR A 82 3.60 36.48 -9.64
CA TYR A 82 3.84 37.80 -10.27
C TYR A 82 4.78 38.64 -9.41
N LEU A 83 4.55 38.71 -8.10
CA LEU A 83 5.32 39.54 -7.17
C LEU A 83 6.77 39.10 -7.03
N SER A 84 7.02 37.81 -6.96
CA SER A 84 8.37 37.22 -6.79
C SER A 84 9.07 36.83 -8.08
N GLY A 85 8.35 36.83 -9.18
CA GLY A 85 8.80 36.38 -10.50
C GLY A 85 8.24 35.00 -10.86
N VAL A 86 7.50 34.95 -11.99
CA VAL A 86 6.83 33.71 -12.45
C VAL A 86 7.81 32.58 -12.71
N MET A 87 9.03 32.91 -13.17
CA MET A 87 10.10 31.95 -13.48
C MET A 87 11.07 31.71 -12.32
N CYS A 88 10.80 32.27 -11.13
CA CYS A 88 11.69 32.01 -10.00
C CYS A 88 11.56 30.58 -9.49
N PRO A 89 12.63 29.99 -8.95
CA PRO A 89 12.63 28.60 -8.45
C PRO A 89 11.57 28.35 -7.38
N ALA A 90 11.33 29.34 -6.49
CA ALA A 90 10.34 29.21 -5.42
C ALA A 90 8.91 29.05 -5.98
N THR A 91 8.53 29.86 -6.97
CA THR A 91 7.22 29.77 -7.63
C THR A 91 7.03 28.41 -8.32
N SER A 92 8.00 28.01 -9.13
CA SER A 92 7.94 26.76 -9.89
C SER A 92 7.84 25.56 -8.97
N MET A 93 8.63 25.50 -7.90
CA MET A 93 8.63 24.41 -6.94
C MET A 93 7.33 24.35 -6.14
N THR A 94 6.86 25.49 -5.64
CA THR A 94 5.60 25.55 -4.89
C THR A 94 4.41 25.13 -5.74
N PHE A 95 4.35 25.54 -7.01
CA PHE A 95 3.31 25.10 -7.94
C PHE A 95 3.36 23.59 -8.18
N MET A 96 4.55 23.04 -8.47
CA MET A 96 4.74 21.62 -8.76
C MET A 96 4.35 20.73 -7.56
N VAL A 97 4.86 21.06 -6.36
CA VAL A 97 4.54 20.34 -5.13
C VAL A 97 3.04 20.44 -4.81
N SER A 98 2.45 21.62 -4.95
CA SER A 98 1.01 21.82 -4.69
C SER A 98 0.14 21.01 -5.65
N MET A 99 0.53 20.89 -6.92
CA MET A 99 -0.17 20.09 -7.91
C MET A 99 -0.09 18.59 -7.57
N ILE A 100 1.10 18.09 -7.23
CA ILE A 100 1.30 16.68 -6.82
C ILE A 100 0.45 16.36 -5.59
N VAL A 101 0.55 17.17 -4.54
CA VAL A 101 -0.24 17.02 -3.31
C VAL A 101 -1.74 17.06 -3.61
N GLY A 102 -2.15 17.98 -4.47
CA GLY A 102 -3.54 18.12 -4.88
C GLY A 102 -4.10 16.86 -5.55
N LEU A 103 -3.33 16.21 -6.42
CA LEU A 103 -3.73 14.97 -7.10
C LEU A 103 -3.96 13.79 -6.14
N PHE A 104 -3.32 13.79 -4.98
CA PHE A 104 -3.59 12.80 -3.93
C PHE A 104 -4.84 13.12 -3.10
N LEU A 105 -5.12 14.41 -2.88
CA LEU A 105 -6.18 14.85 -1.97
C LEU A 105 -7.54 15.07 -2.66
N PHE A 106 -7.53 15.41 -3.94
CA PHE A 106 -8.73 15.81 -4.67
C PHE A 106 -8.94 14.98 -5.94
N ARG A 107 -10.15 15.05 -6.50
CA ARG A 107 -10.45 14.44 -7.80
C ARG A 107 -9.60 15.09 -8.90
N ARG A 108 -9.12 14.29 -9.84
CA ARG A 108 -8.26 14.75 -10.94
C ARG A 108 -8.86 15.94 -11.72
N SER A 109 -10.19 15.94 -11.94
CA SER A 109 -10.88 17.03 -12.63
C SER A 109 -10.74 18.38 -11.92
N VAL A 110 -10.76 18.39 -10.57
CA VAL A 110 -10.57 19.62 -9.78
C VAL A 110 -9.17 20.18 -9.97
N ILE A 111 -8.17 19.33 -9.88
CA ILE A 111 -6.77 19.76 -9.99
C ILE A 111 -6.43 20.19 -11.42
N TYR A 112 -6.85 19.43 -12.43
CA TYR A 112 -6.56 19.80 -13.82
C TYR A 112 -7.25 21.08 -14.25
N SER A 113 -8.49 21.34 -13.80
CA SER A 113 -9.17 22.62 -14.09
C SER A 113 -8.47 23.82 -13.45
N ALA A 114 -8.05 23.70 -12.19
CA ALA A 114 -7.32 24.76 -11.50
C ALA A 114 -5.92 24.95 -12.10
N ALA A 115 -5.22 23.86 -12.43
CA ALA A 115 -3.92 23.90 -13.08
C ALA A 115 -3.98 24.61 -14.45
N LEU A 116 -4.99 24.31 -15.25
CA LEU A 116 -5.19 24.96 -16.56
C LEU A 116 -5.33 26.48 -16.41
N VAL A 117 -6.15 26.94 -15.45
CA VAL A 117 -6.33 28.37 -15.18
C VAL A 117 -5.04 28.99 -14.67
N THR A 118 -4.37 28.36 -13.69
CA THR A 118 -3.14 28.88 -13.09
C THR A 118 -1.99 28.97 -14.11
N VAL A 119 -1.80 27.93 -14.92
CA VAL A 119 -0.79 27.92 -16.00
C VAL A 119 -1.15 28.97 -17.06
N GLY A 120 -2.41 29.11 -17.41
CA GLY A 120 -2.88 30.18 -18.32
C GLY A 120 -2.53 31.56 -17.81
N ILE A 121 -2.76 31.86 -16.52
CA ILE A 121 -2.37 33.14 -15.89
C ILE A 121 -0.84 33.28 -15.88
N PHE A 122 -0.07 32.26 -15.56
CA PHE A 122 1.39 32.33 -15.59
C PHE A 122 1.91 32.65 -16.99
N THR A 123 1.38 31.98 -18.00
CA THR A 123 1.73 32.24 -19.42
C THR A 123 1.37 33.63 -19.84
N TRP A 124 0.20 34.15 -19.43
CA TRP A 124 -0.25 35.49 -19.70
C TRP A 124 0.65 36.55 -19.05
N ILE A 125 0.96 36.40 -17.75
CA ILE A 125 1.88 37.30 -17.04
C ILE A 125 3.25 37.30 -17.72
N MET A 126 3.79 36.12 -18.06
CA MET A 126 5.06 35.99 -18.74
C MET A 126 5.08 36.69 -20.09
N TRP A 127 4.00 36.54 -20.88
CA TRP A 127 3.87 37.19 -22.17
C TRP A 127 3.85 38.72 -22.06
N LEU A 128 3.10 39.28 -21.07
CA LEU A 128 3.09 40.73 -20.79
C LEU A 128 4.46 41.23 -20.31
N THR A 129 5.15 40.44 -19.50
CA THR A 129 6.51 40.77 -19.04
C THR A 129 7.52 40.81 -20.20
N LEU A 130 7.45 39.84 -21.11
CA LEU A 130 8.31 39.83 -22.32
C LEU A 130 8.04 40.98 -23.25
N ARG A 131 6.82 41.57 -23.25
CA ARG A 131 6.47 42.76 -23.98
C ARG A 131 6.82 44.07 -23.25
N SER A 132 7.44 43.95 -22.05
CA SER A 132 7.72 45.11 -21.19
C SER A 132 6.47 45.90 -20.75
N GLU A 133 5.30 45.30 -20.83
CA GLU A 133 4.04 45.87 -20.37
C GLU A 133 3.84 45.71 -18.86
N LEU A 134 4.48 44.67 -18.27
CA LEU A 134 4.52 44.44 -16.82
C LEU A 134 5.97 44.30 -16.34
N PRO A 135 6.29 44.82 -15.15
CA PRO A 135 7.61 44.60 -14.54
C PRO A 135 7.74 43.11 -14.10
N TYR A 136 8.92 42.54 -14.27
CA TYR A 136 9.24 41.24 -13.74
C TYR A 136 9.59 41.34 -12.24
N ALA A 137 8.99 40.47 -11.41
CA ALA A 137 9.26 40.39 -9.97
C ALA A 137 9.17 41.77 -9.24
N PRO A 138 8.06 42.51 -9.34
CA PRO A 138 7.98 43.92 -8.91
C PRO A 138 8.18 44.12 -7.39
N LEU A 139 8.14 43.04 -6.59
CA LEU A 139 8.42 43.11 -5.16
C LEU A 139 9.90 43.38 -4.88
N PHE A 140 10.79 42.89 -5.76
CA PHE A 140 12.24 43.05 -5.62
C PHE A 140 12.72 44.21 -6.46
N ILE A 141 13.58 45.06 -5.90
CA ILE A 141 14.19 46.17 -6.64
C ILE A 141 15.23 45.56 -7.59
N PRO A 142 15.19 45.86 -8.90
CA PRO A 142 16.22 45.40 -9.84
C PRO A 142 17.56 45.95 -9.41
N LEU A 143 18.50 45.07 -9.21
CA LEU A 143 19.83 45.40 -8.70
C LEU A 143 20.66 45.98 -9.81
N ILE A 144 20.81 47.28 -9.82
CA ILE A 144 22.01 47.91 -10.34
C ILE A 144 23.01 47.80 -9.18
N PRO A 145 24.03 46.95 -9.27
CA PRO A 145 24.76 46.58 -8.07
C PRO A 145 25.68 47.68 -7.59
N VAL A 146 25.40 48.21 -6.39
CA VAL A 146 26.45 48.84 -5.57
C VAL A 146 27.37 47.72 -5.01
N ASP A 147 26.82 46.59 -4.69
CA ASP A 147 27.56 45.34 -4.41
C ASP A 147 26.74 44.12 -4.93
N PRO A 148 27.21 43.44 -5.99
CA PRO A 148 26.55 42.28 -6.55
C PRO A 148 26.44 41.10 -5.59
N THR A 149 27.33 41.01 -4.58
CA THR A 149 27.38 39.92 -3.65
C THR A 149 26.28 39.97 -2.61
N GLU A 150 26.06 41.15 -1.98
CA GLU A 150 25.01 41.27 -0.94
C GLU A 150 23.59 41.10 -1.51
N SER A 151 23.34 41.62 -2.68
CA SER A 151 22.08 41.44 -3.37
C SER A 151 21.79 40.01 -3.80
N SER A 152 22.83 39.33 -4.25
CA SER A 152 22.76 37.90 -4.60
C SER A 152 22.49 37.02 -3.36
N ILE A 153 23.10 37.35 -2.21
CA ILE A 153 22.87 36.65 -0.95
C ILE A 153 21.42 36.86 -0.47
N PHE A 154 20.92 38.10 -0.47
CA PHE A 154 19.55 38.42 -0.06
C PHE A 154 18.51 37.65 -0.91
N TRP A 155 18.67 37.68 -2.23
CA TRP A 155 17.78 36.98 -3.15
C TRP A 155 17.82 35.47 -2.95
N THR A 156 19.01 34.88 -2.85
CA THR A 156 19.19 33.46 -2.61
C THR A 156 18.59 33.01 -1.27
N ALA A 157 18.83 33.78 -0.19
CA ALA A 157 18.28 33.48 1.13
C ALA A 157 16.73 33.56 1.10
N SER A 158 16.16 34.56 0.43
CA SER A 158 14.71 34.68 0.27
C SER A 158 14.12 33.52 -0.52
N MET A 159 14.76 33.08 -1.60
CA MET A 159 14.30 31.92 -2.37
C MET A 159 14.39 30.63 -1.55
N LEU A 160 15.45 30.42 -0.80
CA LEU A 160 15.57 29.27 0.11
C LEU A 160 14.49 29.30 1.20
N TRP A 161 14.20 30.45 1.78
CA TRP A 161 13.10 30.62 2.73
C TRP A 161 11.76 30.13 2.18
N PHE A 162 11.43 30.44 0.95
CA PHE A 162 10.17 30.00 0.32
C PHE A 162 10.19 28.55 -0.15
N ILE A 163 11.35 28.02 -0.57
CA ILE A 163 11.46 26.66 -1.10
C ILE A 163 11.46 25.61 0.01
N LEU A 164 12.25 25.81 1.06
CA LEU A 164 12.51 24.80 2.08
C LEU A 164 11.24 24.33 2.81
N PRO A 165 10.35 25.20 3.31
CA PRO A 165 9.14 24.75 4.01
C PRO A 165 8.21 23.95 3.09
N VAL A 166 8.07 24.37 1.83
CA VAL A 166 7.23 23.69 0.84
C VAL A 166 7.82 22.31 0.49
N PHE A 167 9.12 22.26 0.29
CA PHE A 167 9.83 21.01 -0.03
C PHE A 167 9.75 19.99 1.11
N ILE A 168 10.09 20.43 2.33
CA ILE A 168 10.05 19.58 3.53
C ILE A 168 8.61 19.13 3.79
N GLY A 169 7.64 20.04 3.75
CA GLY A 169 6.23 19.73 3.93
C GLY A 169 5.70 18.75 2.87
N GLY A 170 6.13 18.89 1.62
CA GLY A 170 5.82 17.98 0.53
C GLY A 170 6.39 16.58 0.76
N LEU A 171 7.64 16.48 1.21
CA LEU A 171 8.28 15.19 1.55
C LEU A 171 7.57 14.50 2.72
N VAL A 172 7.27 15.22 3.79
CA VAL A 172 6.55 14.67 4.95
C VAL A 172 5.17 14.16 4.53
N LEU A 173 4.44 14.94 3.74
CA LEU A 173 3.12 14.53 3.26
C LEU A 173 3.20 13.30 2.35
N LEU A 174 4.19 13.24 1.47
CA LEU A 174 4.41 12.08 0.60
C LEU A 174 4.66 10.81 1.43
N GLU A 175 5.53 10.89 2.45
CA GLU A 175 5.80 9.75 3.34
C GLU A 175 4.55 9.31 4.12
N LEU A 176 3.74 10.25 4.61
CA LEU A 176 2.47 9.94 5.27
C LEU A 176 1.50 9.22 4.32
N LEU A 177 1.37 9.68 3.09
CA LEU A 177 0.51 9.05 2.09
C LEU A 177 0.99 7.66 1.69
N LEU A 178 2.30 7.47 1.49
CA LEU A 178 2.90 6.17 1.21
C LEU A 178 2.73 5.20 2.38
N SER A 179 2.84 5.68 3.61
CA SER A 179 2.63 4.85 4.80
C SER A 179 1.19 4.39 4.93
N GLN A 180 0.21 5.26 4.67
CA GLN A 180 -1.22 4.91 4.64
C GLN A 180 -1.53 3.92 3.53
N TRP A 181 -0.94 4.09 2.35
CA TRP A 181 -1.13 3.18 1.22
C TRP A 181 -0.61 1.78 1.55
N ARG A 182 0.62 1.67 2.06
CA ARG A 182 1.21 0.41 2.55
C ARG A 182 0.37 -0.28 3.63
N GLN A 183 -0.24 0.50 4.54
CA GLN A 183 -1.14 -0.07 5.55
C GLN A 183 -2.45 -0.60 4.96
N ARG A 184 -3.02 0.07 3.95
CA ARG A 184 -4.22 -0.41 3.25
C ARG A 184 -3.93 -1.69 2.48
N GLU A 185 -2.81 -1.77 1.79
CA GLU A 185 -2.36 -2.96 1.06
C GLU A 185 -2.23 -4.17 2.00
N LYS A 186 -1.53 -4.00 3.14
CA LYS A 186 -1.45 -5.03 4.18
C LYS A 186 -2.81 -5.46 4.73
N LYS A 187 -3.75 -4.53 4.91
CA LYS A 187 -5.11 -4.87 5.35
C LYS A 187 -5.86 -5.71 4.31
N VAL A 188 -5.73 -5.41 3.03
CA VAL A 188 -6.33 -6.20 1.95
C VAL A 188 -5.73 -7.60 1.91
N GLU A 189 -4.42 -7.73 2.04
CA GLU A 189 -3.71 -9.01 2.12
C GLU A 189 -4.17 -9.84 3.33
N VAL A 190 -4.32 -9.20 4.49
CA VAL A 190 -4.82 -9.84 5.72
C VAL A 190 -6.30 -10.26 5.61
N LEU A 191 -7.11 -9.57 4.82
CA LEU A 191 -8.52 -9.91 4.58
C LEU A 191 -8.70 -10.96 3.49
N SER A 192 -7.67 -11.29 2.72
CA SER A 192 -7.74 -12.38 1.74
C SER A 192 -7.84 -13.72 2.47
N GLN A 193 -8.87 -14.51 2.13
CA GLN A 193 -9.08 -15.85 2.67
C GLN A 193 -8.34 -16.93 1.88
N VAL A 194 -7.86 -16.58 0.71
CA VAL A 194 -7.26 -17.55 -0.23
C VAL A 194 -5.81 -17.21 -0.53
N ASP A 195 -5.04 -18.22 -0.86
CA ASP A 195 -3.68 -18.11 -1.38
C ASP A 195 -3.74 -17.58 -2.84
N PRO A 196 -3.01 -16.51 -3.18
CA PRO A 196 -3.12 -15.87 -4.51
C PRO A 196 -2.64 -16.74 -5.66
N LEU A 197 -1.71 -17.69 -5.42
CA LEU A 197 -1.18 -18.58 -6.45
C LEU A 197 -2.13 -19.75 -6.73
N THR A 198 -2.58 -20.43 -5.68
CA THR A 198 -3.31 -21.69 -5.79
C THR A 198 -4.83 -21.55 -5.71
N THR A 199 -5.33 -20.39 -5.28
CA THR A 199 -6.76 -20.12 -5.02
C THR A 199 -7.40 -21.06 -4.00
N LEU A 200 -6.62 -21.82 -3.25
CA LEU A 200 -7.04 -22.57 -2.07
C LEU A 200 -7.10 -21.66 -0.86
N TYR A 201 -7.71 -22.10 0.23
CA TYR A 201 -7.65 -21.36 1.48
C TYR A 201 -6.20 -21.17 1.93
N ASN A 202 -5.89 -19.99 2.45
CA ASN A 202 -4.58 -19.72 3.01
C ASN A 202 -4.47 -20.25 4.44
N ARG A 203 -3.24 -20.31 4.95
CA ARG A 203 -2.91 -20.80 6.29
C ARG A 203 -3.81 -20.21 7.38
N ARG A 204 -4.05 -18.89 7.34
CA ARG A 204 -4.86 -18.17 8.33
C ARG A 204 -6.31 -18.68 8.35
N THR A 205 -6.93 -18.76 7.18
CA THR A 205 -8.31 -19.25 7.07
C THR A 205 -8.48 -20.67 7.58
N ILE A 206 -7.47 -21.51 7.38
CA ILE A 206 -7.46 -22.88 7.90
C ILE A 206 -7.36 -22.90 9.43
N TYR A 207 -6.50 -22.05 10.00
CA TYR A 207 -6.41 -21.91 11.46
C TYR A 207 -7.74 -21.47 12.06
N ASP A 208 -8.37 -20.42 11.50
CA ASP A 208 -9.67 -19.91 11.94
C ASP A 208 -10.73 -21.02 11.89
N PHE A 209 -10.74 -21.84 10.85
CA PHE A 209 -11.67 -22.97 10.70
C PHE A 209 -11.42 -24.08 11.72
N LEU A 210 -10.18 -24.47 11.93
CA LEU A 210 -9.81 -25.48 12.91
C LEU A 210 -10.14 -25.05 14.34
N GLU A 211 -9.95 -23.76 14.67
CA GLU A 211 -10.36 -23.19 15.95
C GLU A 211 -11.88 -23.28 16.16
N ILE A 212 -12.66 -22.98 15.10
CA ILE A 212 -14.13 -23.11 15.13
C ILE A 212 -14.54 -24.59 15.35
N LEU A 213 -13.89 -25.53 14.69
CA LEU A 213 -14.17 -26.95 14.90
C LEU A 213 -13.85 -27.38 16.33
N LEU A 214 -12.70 -26.98 16.85
CA LEU A 214 -12.29 -27.29 18.23
C LEU A 214 -13.18 -26.57 19.27
N ALA A 215 -13.68 -25.36 18.99
CA ALA A 215 -14.57 -24.62 19.89
C ALA A 215 -15.97 -25.23 20.04
N LYS A 216 -16.45 -25.97 19.06
CA LYS A 216 -17.72 -26.73 19.11
C LYS A 216 -17.73 -27.93 20.08
N ARG A 217 -16.76 -27.97 20.97
CA ARG A 217 -16.45 -29.03 21.95
C ARG A 217 -17.63 -29.66 22.69
N TYR A 218 -18.64 -28.89 22.97
CA TYR A 218 -19.67 -29.30 23.95
C TYR A 218 -20.89 -29.98 23.33
N THR A 219 -20.97 -30.04 21.99
CA THR A 219 -22.17 -30.55 21.31
C THR A 219 -21.91 -31.63 20.25
N ASP A 220 -20.65 -31.81 19.83
CA ASP A 220 -20.33 -32.69 18.71
C ASP A 220 -19.17 -33.64 19.07
N HIS A 221 -19.48 -34.91 19.35
CA HIS A 221 -18.50 -36.00 19.60
C HIS A 221 -18.00 -36.63 18.30
N ARG A 222 -18.06 -35.91 17.17
CA ARG A 222 -17.65 -36.44 15.88
C ARG A 222 -16.14 -36.41 15.74
N LEU A 223 -15.63 -37.46 15.10
CA LEU A 223 -14.21 -37.55 14.77
C LEU A 223 -13.94 -36.72 13.52
N HIS A 224 -12.95 -35.86 13.58
CA HIS A 224 -12.43 -35.06 12.47
C HIS A 224 -11.01 -35.56 12.13
N ALA A 225 -10.54 -35.26 10.95
CA ALA A 225 -9.16 -35.55 10.57
C ALA A 225 -8.47 -34.35 9.95
N LEU A 226 -7.18 -34.27 10.21
CA LEU A 226 -6.29 -33.32 9.54
C LEU A 226 -5.26 -34.14 8.76
N ILE A 227 -5.11 -33.81 7.48
CA ILE A 227 -4.12 -34.38 6.58
C ILE A 227 -3.17 -33.26 6.23
N LEU A 228 -1.91 -33.37 6.62
CA LEU A 228 -0.85 -32.48 6.18
C LEU A 228 -0.08 -33.19 5.06
N LEU A 229 0.18 -32.48 3.96
CA LEU A 229 0.94 -33.04 2.84
C LEU A 229 1.98 -32.05 2.36
N ASP A 230 3.07 -32.60 1.81
CA ASP A 230 4.20 -31.84 1.30
C ASP A 230 4.68 -32.49 -0.01
N LEU A 231 4.98 -31.64 -1.01
CA LEU A 231 5.44 -32.10 -2.30
C LEU A 231 6.88 -32.63 -2.22
N ASP A 232 7.05 -33.89 -2.61
CA ASP A 232 8.34 -34.54 -2.55
C ASP A 232 9.32 -33.89 -3.55
N TYR A 233 10.53 -33.60 -3.07
CA TYR A 233 11.62 -33.04 -3.87
C TYR A 233 11.28 -31.73 -4.57
N PHE A 234 10.34 -30.93 -4.07
CA PHE A 234 9.90 -29.70 -4.72
C PHE A 234 11.06 -28.71 -4.95
N LYS A 235 12.01 -28.62 -4.02
CA LYS A 235 13.23 -27.84 -4.22
C LYS A 235 14.00 -28.27 -5.48
N GLN A 236 14.10 -29.58 -5.74
CA GLN A 236 14.79 -30.07 -6.94
C GLN A 236 14.02 -29.69 -8.22
N ILE A 237 12.69 -29.67 -8.19
CA ILE A 237 11.87 -29.18 -9.30
C ILE A 237 12.21 -27.71 -9.60
N ASN A 238 12.26 -26.87 -8.56
CA ASN A 238 12.65 -25.45 -8.71
C ASN A 238 14.08 -25.29 -9.22
N ASP A 239 15.03 -26.03 -8.66
CA ASP A 239 16.44 -25.92 -9.01
C ASP A 239 16.72 -26.42 -10.44
N SER A 240 15.96 -27.42 -10.94
CA SER A 240 16.15 -28.00 -12.27
C SER A 240 15.34 -27.34 -13.36
N HIS A 241 14.11 -26.85 -13.07
CA HIS A 241 13.16 -26.35 -14.06
C HIS A 241 12.74 -24.89 -13.84
N GLY A 242 13.27 -24.24 -12.80
CA GLY A 242 12.95 -22.86 -12.43
C GLY A 242 11.64 -22.72 -11.66
N HIS A 243 11.52 -21.58 -10.96
CA HIS A 243 10.36 -21.27 -10.10
C HIS A 243 9.03 -21.23 -10.85
N THR A 244 9.03 -20.87 -12.13
CA THR A 244 7.81 -20.85 -12.95
C THR A 244 7.18 -22.23 -13.10
N ILE A 245 7.99 -23.28 -13.26
CA ILE A 245 7.52 -24.66 -13.32
C ILE A 245 7.11 -25.15 -11.93
N GLY A 246 7.82 -24.77 -10.87
CA GLY A 246 7.39 -25.00 -9.51
C GLY A 246 6.01 -24.40 -9.20
N ASP A 247 5.76 -23.16 -9.62
CA ASP A 247 4.45 -22.53 -9.47
C ASP A 247 3.35 -23.28 -10.25
N LYS A 248 3.62 -23.71 -11.48
CA LYS A 248 2.71 -24.57 -12.24
C LYS A 248 2.42 -25.90 -11.50
N ALA A 249 3.42 -26.51 -10.86
CA ALA A 249 3.26 -27.72 -10.07
C ALA A 249 2.37 -27.50 -8.83
N LEU A 250 2.55 -26.38 -8.13
CA LEU A 250 1.70 -25.98 -7.00
C LEU A 250 0.24 -25.76 -7.44
N VAL A 251 0.01 -25.04 -8.53
CA VAL A 251 -1.33 -24.80 -9.08
C VAL A 251 -1.98 -26.11 -9.53
N ALA A 252 -1.25 -26.97 -10.21
CA ALA A 252 -1.75 -28.27 -10.66
C ALA A 252 -2.10 -29.19 -9.48
N THR A 253 -1.25 -29.21 -8.43
CA THR A 253 -1.54 -29.91 -7.16
C THR A 253 -2.82 -29.38 -6.53
N ALA A 254 -2.97 -28.09 -6.39
CA ALA A 254 -4.16 -27.45 -5.82
C ALA A 254 -5.44 -27.87 -6.57
N ASN A 255 -5.39 -27.90 -7.90
CA ASN A 255 -6.52 -28.32 -8.74
C ASN A 255 -6.88 -29.79 -8.54
N VAL A 256 -5.89 -30.67 -8.37
CA VAL A 256 -6.12 -32.09 -8.06
C VAL A 256 -6.78 -32.22 -6.70
N LEU A 257 -6.24 -31.59 -5.68
CA LEU A 257 -6.81 -31.63 -4.33
C LEU A 257 -8.24 -31.11 -4.30
N LYS A 258 -8.50 -29.95 -4.89
CA LYS A 258 -9.84 -29.32 -4.96
C LYS A 258 -10.88 -30.22 -5.62
N ARG A 259 -10.51 -30.99 -6.63
CA ARG A 259 -11.40 -31.93 -7.34
C ARG A 259 -11.75 -33.16 -6.50
N ILE A 260 -10.84 -33.59 -5.62
CA ILE A 260 -11.00 -34.82 -4.82
C ILE A 260 -11.80 -34.56 -3.57
N ILE A 261 -11.59 -33.42 -2.94
CA ILE A 261 -12.16 -33.05 -1.63
C ILE A 261 -13.63 -32.66 -1.81
N ARG A 262 -14.48 -32.98 -0.83
CA ARG A 262 -15.90 -32.66 -0.80
C ARG A 262 -16.12 -31.17 -0.49
N SER A 263 -17.32 -30.67 -0.76
CA SER A 263 -17.68 -29.27 -0.49
C SER A 263 -17.70 -28.91 1.01
N GLU A 264 -17.94 -29.89 1.88
CA GLU A 264 -17.93 -29.74 3.34
C GLU A 264 -16.53 -29.82 3.96
N ASP A 265 -15.55 -30.36 3.22
CA ASP A 265 -14.17 -30.44 3.65
C ASP A 265 -13.39 -29.20 3.20
N ILE A 266 -12.31 -28.90 3.89
CA ILE A 266 -11.48 -27.73 3.58
C ILE A 266 -10.12 -28.17 3.07
N VAL A 267 -9.65 -27.52 2.01
CA VAL A 267 -8.30 -27.65 1.49
C VAL A 267 -7.63 -26.29 1.37
N GLY A 268 -6.38 -26.21 1.80
CA GLY A 268 -5.61 -24.97 1.73
C GLY A 268 -4.12 -25.19 1.55
N ARG A 269 -3.44 -24.09 1.20
CA ARG A 269 -1.99 -24.04 1.17
C ARG A 269 -1.47 -23.55 2.52
N PHE A 270 -0.66 -24.38 3.16
CA PHE A 270 -0.19 -24.15 4.53
C PHE A 270 1.18 -23.48 4.58
N GLY A 271 2.04 -23.79 3.62
CA GLY A 271 3.39 -23.25 3.48
C GLY A 271 3.83 -23.14 2.02
N GLY A 272 5.13 -23.07 1.77
CA GLY A 272 5.69 -23.01 0.43
C GLY A 272 5.20 -24.12 -0.49
N GLU A 273 5.46 -25.36 -0.10
CA GLU A 273 5.11 -26.59 -0.81
C GLU A 273 4.17 -27.49 -0.01
N GLU A 274 3.66 -26.98 1.12
CA GLU A 274 2.82 -27.70 2.06
C GLU A 274 1.35 -27.36 1.84
N PHE A 275 0.50 -28.39 1.83
CA PHE A 275 -0.93 -28.27 1.79
C PHE A 275 -1.58 -28.97 2.97
N ILE A 276 -2.77 -28.56 3.31
CA ILE A 276 -3.54 -29.11 4.43
C ILE A 276 -4.97 -29.40 3.99
N ILE A 277 -5.51 -30.52 4.44
CA ILE A 277 -6.89 -30.89 4.24
C ILE A 277 -7.51 -31.17 5.61
N VAL A 278 -8.65 -30.52 5.89
CA VAL A 278 -9.44 -30.77 7.08
C VAL A 278 -10.70 -31.51 6.66
N VAL A 279 -10.86 -32.73 7.15
CA VAL A 279 -12.00 -33.60 6.84
C VAL A 279 -12.91 -33.65 8.06
N ALA A 280 -14.12 -33.14 7.90
CA ALA A 280 -15.10 -33.10 8.96
C ALA A 280 -15.89 -34.42 9.02
N ASN A 281 -16.20 -34.89 10.27
CA ASN A 281 -17.04 -36.06 10.50
C ASN A 281 -16.63 -37.27 9.67
N THR A 282 -15.43 -37.81 9.95
CA THR A 282 -14.81 -38.86 9.15
C THR A 282 -14.32 -40.02 10.05
N SER A 283 -14.19 -41.20 9.46
CA SER A 283 -13.55 -42.37 10.11
C SER A 283 -12.10 -42.53 9.62
N TYR A 284 -11.33 -43.33 10.36
CA TYR A 284 -9.97 -43.67 10.02
C TYR A 284 -9.85 -44.21 8.56
N GLN A 285 -10.72 -45.16 8.19
CA GLN A 285 -10.72 -45.73 6.84
C GLN A 285 -11.06 -44.71 5.74
N GLN A 286 -12.04 -43.86 6.00
CA GLN A 286 -12.44 -42.85 5.04
C GLN A 286 -11.31 -41.84 4.80
N THR A 287 -10.64 -41.39 5.86
CA THR A 287 -9.52 -40.45 5.75
C THR A 287 -8.35 -41.06 5.00
N GLN A 288 -8.02 -42.33 5.29
CA GLN A 288 -7.00 -43.08 4.54
C GLN A 288 -7.33 -43.14 3.05
N GLN A 289 -8.58 -43.45 2.69
CA GLN A 289 -9.03 -43.50 1.30
C GLN A 289 -8.92 -42.15 0.59
N ILE A 290 -9.24 -41.05 1.30
CA ILE A 290 -9.10 -39.67 0.75
C ILE A 290 -7.62 -39.39 0.49
N ALA A 291 -6.75 -39.59 1.47
CA ALA A 291 -5.33 -39.35 1.34
C ALA A 291 -4.67 -40.18 0.24
N GLU A 292 -4.99 -41.49 0.18
CA GLU A 292 -4.47 -42.39 -0.88
C GLU A 292 -4.99 -41.99 -2.27
N ARG A 293 -6.22 -41.52 -2.38
CA ARG A 293 -6.76 -40.99 -3.67
C ARG A 293 -5.99 -39.73 -4.07
N CYS A 294 -5.73 -38.82 -3.14
CA CYS A 294 -4.92 -37.63 -3.42
C CYS A 294 -3.50 -38.03 -3.87
N ARG A 295 -2.84 -38.92 -3.14
CA ARG A 295 -1.50 -39.39 -3.46
C ARG A 295 -1.43 -40.02 -4.85
N ASN A 296 -2.37 -40.91 -5.17
CA ASN A 296 -2.41 -41.61 -6.45
C ASN A 296 -2.70 -40.66 -7.64
N GLU A 297 -3.56 -39.68 -7.46
CA GLU A 297 -3.84 -38.69 -8.51
C GLU A 297 -2.68 -37.69 -8.70
N LEU A 298 -1.99 -37.30 -7.62
CA LEU A 298 -0.77 -36.50 -7.72
C LEU A 298 0.36 -37.24 -8.42
N ALA A 299 0.55 -38.53 -8.14
CA ALA A 299 1.58 -39.37 -8.79
C ALA A 299 1.33 -39.53 -10.33
N LYS A 300 0.10 -39.30 -10.82
CA LYS A 300 -0.22 -39.30 -12.25
C LYS A 300 -0.07 -37.92 -12.88
N LEU A 301 0.11 -36.89 -12.06
CA LEU A 301 0.19 -35.50 -12.52
C LEU A 301 1.48 -35.30 -13.32
N LYS A 302 1.32 -34.74 -14.51
CA LYS A 302 2.41 -34.32 -15.39
C LYS A 302 2.32 -32.84 -15.62
N VAL A 303 3.35 -32.12 -15.21
CA VAL A 303 3.48 -30.67 -15.43
C VAL A 303 4.45 -30.48 -16.59
N GLN A 304 4.04 -29.77 -17.62
CA GLN A 304 4.93 -29.52 -18.77
C GLN A 304 5.99 -28.50 -18.40
N GLY A 305 7.25 -28.90 -18.55
CA GLY A 305 8.40 -28.04 -18.49
C GLY A 305 8.54 -27.13 -19.72
N ASP A 306 9.48 -26.19 -19.68
CA ASP A 306 9.65 -25.20 -20.74
C ASP A 306 10.24 -25.80 -22.05
N HIS A 307 10.86 -26.98 -21.98
CA HIS A 307 11.38 -27.73 -23.15
C HIS A 307 10.46 -28.89 -23.58
N GLY A 308 9.23 -28.96 -23.05
CA GLY A 308 8.24 -29.98 -23.39
C GLY A 308 8.41 -31.32 -22.64
N GLU A 309 9.31 -31.38 -21.66
CA GLU A 309 9.45 -32.55 -20.77
C GLU A 309 8.33 -32.62 -19.75
N ASP A 310 7.96 -33.85 -19.36
CA ASP A 310 6.98 -34.10 -18.32
C ASP A 310 7.66 -34.13 -16.94
N VAL A 311 7.35 -33.16 -16.08
CA VAL A 311 7.77 -33.12 -14.67
C VAL A 311 6.72 -33.83 -13.84
N THR A 312 7.12 -34.92 -13.15
CA THR A 312 6.23 -35.68 -12.26
C THR A 312 6.27 -35.08 -10.85
N VAL A 313 5.12 -35.10 -10.18
CA VAL A 313 4.97 -34.58 -8.82
C VAL A 313 4.45 -35.68 -7.93
N THR A 314 5.14 -35.96 -6.83
CA THR A 314 4.65 -36.83 -5.76
C THR A 314 4.53 -36.06 -4.46
N ALA A 315 3.79 -36.58 -3.50
CA ALA A 315 3.64 -35.97 -2.19
C ALA A 315 3.61 -37.05 -1.08
N SER A 316 4.14 -36.68 0.07
CA SER A 316 4.04 -37.43 1.32
C SER A 316 2.92 -36.87 2.18
N PHE A 317 2.23 -37.71 2.94
CA PHE A 317 1.04 -37.38 3.69
C PHE A 317 1.15 -37.82 5.13
N GLY A 318 0.85 -36.95 6.09
CA GLY A 318 0.68 -37.26 7.52
C GLY A 318 -0.77 -37.02 7.93
N ILE A 319 -1.39 -37.97 8.58
CA ILE A 319 -2.77 -37.94 9.05
C ILE A 319 -2.84 -37.97 10.55
N THR A 320 -3.60 -37.10 11.16
CA THR A 320 -4.04 -37.23 12.55
C THR A 320 -5.56 -37.10 12.63
N HIS A 321 -6.13 -37.81 13.64
CA HIS A 321 -7.53 -37.68 13.97
C HIS A 321 -7.67 -36.88 15.28
N PHE A 322 -8.70 -36.07 15.37
CA PHE A 322 -9.02 -35.33 16.57
C PHE A 322 -10.53 -35.28 16.81
N ASP A 323 -10.88 -35.22 18.07
CA ASP A 323 -12.23 -35.07 18.55
C ASP A 323 -12.29 -33.91 19.57
N CYS A 324 -13.44 -33.78 20.24
CA CYS A 324 -13.63 -32.78 21.28
C CYS A 324 -12.71 -32.93 22.51
N ASN A 325 -11.99 -34.05 22.66
CA ASN A 325 -11.11 -34.30 23.79
C ASN A 325 -9.69 -33.79 23.56
N ILE A 326 -9.30 -33.51 22.31
CA ILE A 326 -7.99 -32.92 22.01
C ILE A 326 -7.93 -31.45 22.49
N THR A 327 -6.89 -31.14 23.23
CA THR A 327 -6.78 -29.94 24.03
C THR A 327 -6.33 -28.70 23.25
N SER A 328 -5.60 -28.85 22.14
CA SER A 328 -5.10 -27.70 21.40
C SER A 328 -4.88 -27.98 19.91
N LEU A 329 -4.99 -26.93 19.10
CA LEU A 329 -4.69 -26.94 17.69
C LEU A 329 -3.22 -27.31 17.42
N ASP A 330 -2.30 -26.82 18.25
CA ASP A 330 -0.87 -27.12 18.13
C ASP A 330 -0.59 -28.63 18.27
N THR A 331 -1.34 -29.29 19.12
CA THR A 331 -1.22 -30.76 19.28
C THR A 331 -1.64 -31.47 18.00
N VAL A 332 -2.76 -31.06 17.37
CA VAL A 332 -3.24 -31.66 16.11
C VAL A 332 -2.22 -31.48 14.99
N LEU A 333 -1.72 -30.23 14.83
CA LEU A 333 -0.73 -29.93 13.81
C LEU A 333 0.58 -30.68 14.04
N LYS A 334 1.07 -30.73 15.27
CA LYS A 334 2.29 -31.46 15.64
C LYS A 334 2.18 -32.96 15.31
N GLN A 335 1.07 -33.60 15.64
CA GLN A 335 0.84 -35.02 15.34
C GLN A 335 0.83 -35.30 13.84
N ALA A 336 0.19 -34.43 13.04
CA ALA A 336 0.19 -34.55 11.59
C ALA A 336 1.59 -34.36 10.99
N ASP A 337 2.36 -33.42 11.51
CA ASP A 337 3.74 -33.15 11.09
C ASP A 337 4.67 -34.29 11.41
N GLU A 338 4.59 -34.90 12.61
CA GLU A 338 5.35 -36.07 12.98
C GLU A 338 5.04 -37.29 12.08
N ALA A 339 3.77 -37.50 11.73
CA ALA A 339 3.35 -38.52 10.77
C ALA A 339 3.88 -38.22 9.35
N LEU A 340 3.83 -36.99 8.90
CA LEU A 340 4.37 -36.54 7.60
C LEU A 340 5.89 -36.73 7.52
N TYR A 341 6.59 -36.33 8.57
CA TYR A 341 8.03 -36.52 8.68
C TYR A 341 8.42 -38.02 8.59
N HIS A 342 7.63 -38.89 9.24
CA HIS A 342 7.83 -40.34 9.14
C HIS A 342 7.58 -40.85 7.72
N ALA A 343 6.53 -40.35 7.03
CA ALA A 343 6.28 -40.69 5.62
C ALA A 343 7.46 -40.31 4.71
N LYS A 344 8.04 -39.13 4.92
CA LYS A 344 9.24 -38.70 4.18
C LYS A 344 10.45 -39.62 4.42
N ASN A 345 10.65 -40.07 5.65
CA ASN A 345 11.77 -40.96 6.02
C ASN A 345 11.61 -42.41 5.52
N LEU A 346 10.39 -42.88 5.39
CA LEU A 346 10.10 -44.22 4.86
C LEU A 346 10.18 -44.35 3.33
N GLY A 347 10.61 -43.28 2.62
CA GLY A 347 10.83 -43.33 1.17
C GLY A 347 9.92 -42.39 0.37
N ARG A 348 9.16 -41.54 1.03
CA ARG A 348 8.25 -40.57 0.41
C ARG A 348 7.07 -41.21 -0.34
N ASN A 349 6.26 -40.38 -1.02
CA ASN A 349 5.11 -40.79 -1.83
C ASN A 349 4.23 -41.83 -1.11
N GLN A 350 3.87 -41.58 0.13
CA GLN A 350 3.09 -42.48 0.98
C GLN A 350 2.27 -41.73 2.02
N VAL A 351 1.32 -42.45 2.62
CA VAL A 351 0.40 -41.93 3.63
C VAL A 351 0.73 -42.63 4.96
N VAL A 352 0.94 -41.84 6.00
CA VAL A 352 1.18 -42.34 7.37
C VAL A 352 0.17 -41.76 8.32
N HIS A 353 -0.46 -42.57 9.13
CA HIS A 353 -1.26 -42.16 10.27
C HIS A 353 -0.42 -41.99 11.53
N TYR A 354 -0.69 -40.97 12.31
CA TYR A 354 -0.01 -40.71 13.56
C TYR A 354 -0.12 -41.91 14.55
N GLN A 355 -1.28 -42.54 14.61
CA GLN A 355 -1.45 -43.74 15.46
C GLN A 355 -0.58 -44.93 15.02
N ASP A 356 -0.36 -45.10 13.73
CA ASP A 356 0.51 -46.17 13.23
C ASP A 356 1.99 -45.85 13.44
N TYR A 357 2.35 -44.56 13.35
CA TYR A 357 3.67 -44.06 13.73
C TYR A 357 3.98 -44.38 15.20
N LEU A 358 3.07 -44.12 16.14
CA LEU A 358 3.25 -44.42 17.55
C LEU A 358 3.47 -45.93 17.81
N LYS A 359 2.69 -46.79 17.14
CA LYS A 359 2.87 -48.27 17.26
C LYS A 359 4.24 -48.74 16.76
N GLN A 360 4.74 -48.14 15.67
CA GLN A 360 6.05 -48.50 15.10
C GLN A 360 7.24 -47.99 15.94
N THR A 361 7.08 -46.88 16.63
CA THR A 361 8.14 -46.28 17.47
C THR A 361 8.11 -46.71 18.94
N GLY A 362 7.11 -47.51 19.35
CA GLY A 362 6.98 -47.96 20.73
C GLY A 362 6.61 -46.88 21.74
N GLN A 363 6.05 -45.77 21.28
CA GLN A 363 5.65 -44.60 22.09
C GLN A 363 4.15 -44.65 22.46
N THR A 364 3.58 -45.81 22.72
CA THR A 364 2.18 -45.99 23.15
C THR A 364 1.98 -45.66 24.61
#